data_69c44c78e84c44028600d48778626492
#
_entry.id   69c44c78e84c44028600d48778626492
#
_cell.length_a   1.000
_cell.length_b   1.000
_cell.length_c   1.000
_cell.angle_alpha   90.00
_cell.angle_beta   90.00
_cell.angle_gamma   90.00
#
_symmetry.space_group_name_H-M   'P 1'
#
loop_
_entity.id
_entity.type
_entity.pdbx_description
1 polymer ?
#
loop_
_entity_poly.entity_id
_entity_poly.type
_entity_poly.pdbx_seq_one_letter_code
_entity_poly.pdbx_strand_id
1 'polypeptide(L)' 'MKVQVFAMLKDYFNEELILDEEGISCVSDLMNKLAVLNPDAAAILKRCRMAVEMKFVSGDYKLNAHDTISIIPPSSGG' A
#
# COMPACT_ATOMS: atom_id res chain seq x y z
N MET A 1 -7.42 -8.02 4.73
CA MET A 1 -6.11 -8.02 4.03
C MET A 1 -5.05 -7.40 4.90
N LYS A 2 -3.83 -7.79 4.69
CA LYS A 2 -2.68 -7.30 5.43
C LYS A 2 -1.86 -6.39 4.53
N VAL A 3 -1.45 -5.23 5.07
CA VAL A 3 -0.60 -4.28 4.34
C VAL A 3 0.68 -4.11 5.13
N GLN A 4 1.81 -4.29 4.46
CA GLN A 4 3.13 -4.10 5.06
C GLN A 4 3.78 -2.89 4.41
N VAL A 5 4.31 -1.99 5.22
CA VAL A 5 5.01 -0.81 4.73
C VAL A 5 6.47 -0.88 5.11
N PHE A 6 7.31 -0.24 4.31
CA PHE A 6 8.76 -0.33 4.47
C PHE A 6 9.39 1.05 4.48
N ALA A 7 10.60 1.13 5.05
CA ALA A 7 11.44 2.32 5.05
C ALA A 7 10.69 3.56 5.57
N MET A 8 10.74 4.66 4.84
CA MET A 8 10.16 5.92 5.30
C MET A 8 8.63 5.87 5.48
N LEU A 9 7.94 4.90 4.89
CA LEU A 9 6.50 4.78 5.10
C LEU A 9 6.16 4.44 6.53
N LYS A 10 7.10 3.89 7.29
CA LYS A 10 6.89 3.60 8.71
C LYS A 10 6.70 4.87 9.54
N ASP A 11 7.07 6.02 9.00
CA ASP A 11 6.83 7.31 9.66
C ASP A 11 5.36 7.74 9.55
N TYR A 12 4.62 7.16 8.61
CA TYR A 12 3.24 7.52 8.34
C TYR A 12 2.24 6.46 8.78
N PHE A 13 2.67 5.21 8.82
CA PHE A 13 1.81 4.07 9.14
C PHE A 13 2.55 3.09 10.04
N ASN A 14 1.79 2.30 10.78
CA ASN A 14 2.38 1.16 11.47
C ASN A 14 2.99 0.21 10.43
N GLU A 15 4.04 -0.47 10.81
CA GLU A 15 4.76 -1.39 9.93
C GLU A 15 3.84 -2.41 9.27
N GLU A 16 2.80 -2.82 9.96
CA GLU A 16 1.83 -3.77 9.45
C GLU A 16 0.43 -3.28 9.80
N LEU A 17 -0.44 -3.26 8.79
CA LEU A 17 -1.83 -2.85 8.94
C LEU A 17 -2.75 -3.99 8.55
N ILE A 18 -3.79 -4.21 9.34
CA ILE A 18 -4.86 -5.13 8.96
C ILE A 18 -6.05 -4.26 8.56
N LEU A 19 -6.47 -4.37 7.31
CA LEU A 19 -7.57 -3.59 6.79
C LEU A 19 -8.73 -4.47 6.40
N ASP A 20 -9.94 -3.92 6.58
CA ASP A 20 -11.14 -4.54 6.07
C ASP A 20 -11.15 -4.40 4.55
N GLU A 21 -11.58 -5.44 3.86
CA GLU A 21 -11.67 -5.43 2.40
C GLU A 21 -12.83 -4.61 1.86
N GLU A 22 -13.74 -4.18 2.71
CA GLU A 22 -14.92 -3.43 2.28
C GLU A 22 -14.50 -2.15 1.56
N GLY A 23 -14.99 -2.01 0.33
CA GLY A 23 -14.66 -0.85 -0.50
C GLY A 23 -13.32 -0.94 -1.20
N ILE A 24 -12.58 -2.04 -1.01
CA ILE A 24 -11.27 -2.24 -1.64
C ILE A 24 -11.34 -3.46 -2.55
N SER A 25 -11.32 -3.24 -3.86
CA SER A 25 -11.35 -4.35 -4.82
C SER A 25 -10.05 -4.46 -5.60
N CYS A 26 -9.27 -3.38 -5.69
CA CYS A 26 -8.00 -3.40 -6.42
C CYS A 26 -6.95 -2.55 -5.70
N VAL A 27 -5.73 -2.59 -6.19
CA VAL A 27 -4.61 -1.86 -5.58
C VAL A 27 -4.89 -0.36 -5.52
N SER A 28 -5.49 0.22 -6.57
CA SER A 28 -5.81 1.66 -6.57
C SER A 28 -6.76 2.02 -5.42
N ASP A 29 -7.75 1.18 -5.15
CA ASP A 29 -8.67 1.41 -4.03
C ASP A 29 -7.92 1.41 -2.71
N LEU A 30 -6.98 0.47 -2.55
CA LEU A 30 -6.16 0.38 -1.35
C LEU A 30 -5.32 1.65 -1.16
N MET A 31 -4.70 2.13 -2.23
CA MET A 31 -3.87 3.33 -2.15
C MET A 31 -4.71 4.56 -1.78
N ASN A 32 -5.92 4.66 -2.32
CA ASN A 32 -6.84 5.73 -1.96
C ASN A 32 -7.23 5.65 -0.49
N LYS A 33 -7.47 4.45 0.01
CA LYS A 33 -7.78 4.25 1.43
C LYS A 33 -6.65 4.69 2.33
N LEU A 34 -5.41 4.34 1.98
CA LEU A 34 -4.26 4.75 2.76
C LEU A 34 -4.07 6.27 2.75
N ALA A 35 -4.33 6.92 1.63
CA ALA A 35 -4.26 8.38 1.54
C ALA A 35 -5.32 9.06 2.40
N VAL A 36 -6.49 8.44 2.55
CA VAL A 36 -7.54 8.94 3.45
C VAL A 36 -7.13 8.77 4.90
N LEU A 37 -6.52 7.62 5.23
CA LEU A 37 -6.06 7.35 6.61
C LEU A 37 -4.96 8.30 7.05
N ASN A 38 -4.07 8.67 6.12
CA ASN A 38 -3.02 9.64 6.42
C ASN A 38 -2.76 10.51 5.19
N PRO A 39 -3.46 11.66 5.08
CA PRO A 39 -3.29 12.54 3.91
C PRO A 39 -1.86 13.05 3.70
N ASP A 40 -1.07 13.12 4.77
CA ASP A 40 0.33 13.57 4.65
C ASP A 40 1.17 12.60 3.84
N ALA A 41 0.75 11.34 3.74
CA ALA A 41 1.46 10.34 2.98
C ALA A 41 1.02 10.29 1.52
N ALA A 42 -0.02 11.03 1.12
CA ALA A 42 -0.60 10.90 -0.22
C ALA A 42 0.42 11.09 -1.33
N ALA A 43 1.31 12.09 -1.20
CA ALA A 43 2.29 12.39 -2.24
C ALA A 43 3.29 11.25 -2.41
N ILE A 44 3.78 10.69 -1.29
CA ILE A 44 4.76 9.61 -1.38
C ILE A 44 4.12 8.30 -1.81
N LEU A 45 2.86 8.07 -1.43
CA LEU A 45 2.14 6.87 -1.85
C LEU A 45 2.05 6.77 -3.37
N LYS A 46 1.91 7.89 -4.07
CA LYS A 46 1.86 7.91 -5.53
C LYS A 46 3.16 7.44 -6.18
N ARG A 47 4.26 7.50 -5.45
CA ARG A 47 5.58 7.12 -5.94
C ARG A 47 5.98 5.72 -5.50
N CYS A 48 5.17 5.08 -4.68
CA CYS A 48 5.45 3.75 -4.19
C CYS A 48 5.10 2.68 -5.21
N ARG A 49 5.73 1.53 -5.07
CA ARG A 49 5.40 0.34 -5.82
C ARG A 49 4.72 -0.65 -4.89
N MET A 50 3.81 -1.44 -5.43
CA MET A 50 3.09 -2.44 -4.66
C MET A 50 3.46 -3.82 -5.15
N ALA A 51 3.59 -4.77 -4.21
CA ALA A 51 3.87 -6.15 -4.52
C ALA A 51 2.91 -7.06 -3.77
N VAL A 52 2.48 -8.11 -4.46
CA VAL A 52 1.65 -9.18 -3.88
C VAL A 52 2.35 -10.48 -4.20
N GLU A 53 2.58 -11.32 -3.19
CA GLU A 53 3.30 -12.58 -3.35
C GLU A 53 4.63 -12.39 -4.05
N MET A 54 5.37 -11.36 -3.63
CA MET A 54 6.71 -11.06 -4.14
C MET A 54 6.76 -10.62 -5.60
N LYS A 55 5.63 -10.25 -6.19
CA LYS A 55 5.56 -9.76 -7.56
C LYS A 55 5.00 -8.36 -7.57
N PHE A 56 5.62 -7.46 -8.30
CA PHE A 56 5.08 -6.11 -8.47
C PHE A 56 3.79 -6.19 -9.27
N VAL A 57 2.81 -5.40 -8.83
CA VAL A 57 1.48 -5.38 -9.45
C VAL A 57 1.09 -3.94 -9.78
N SER A 58 0.20 -3.79 -10.75
CA SER A 58 -0.31 -2.49 -11.15
C SER A 58 -1.52 -2.08 -10.33
N GLY A 59 -1.96 -0.82 -10.51
CA GLY A 59 -3.08 -0.29 -9.75
C GLY A 59 -4.41 -1.01 -9.98
N ASP A 60 -4.56 -1.66 -11.11
CA ASP A 60 -5.81 -2.38 -11.43
C ASP A 60 -5.79 -3.85 -10.99
N TYR A 61 -4.71 -4.29 -10.34
CA TYR A 61 -4.63 -5.65 -9.82
C TYR A 61 -5.71 -5.90 -8.78
N LYS A 62 -6.47 -6.99 -8.95
CA LYS A 62 -7.56 -7.33 -8.03
C LYS A 62 -7.02 -7.91 -6.74
N LEU A 63 -7.51 -7.39 -5.62
CA LEU A 63 -7.11 -7.83 -4.29
C LEU A 63 -8.18 -8.72 -3.67
N ASN A 64 -7.71 -9.69 -2.88
CA ASN A 64 -8.57 -10.60 -2.14
C ASN A 64 -8.40 -10.36 -0.63
N ALA A 65 -9.38 -10.82 0.14
CA ALA A 65 -9.40 -10.63 1.59
C ALA A 65 -8.16 -11.20 2.29
N HIS A 66 -7.56 -12.22 1.71
CA HIS A 66 -6.40 -12.90 2.32
C HIS A 66 -5.05 -12.43 1.79
N ASP A 67 -5.05 -11.45 0.89
CA ASP A 67 -3.81 -10.98 0.33
C ASP A 67 -2.97 -10.22 1.34
N THR A 68 -1.65 -10.32 1.17
CA THR A 68 -0.68 -9.47 1.86
C THR A 68 -0.03 -8.59 0.81
N ILE A 69 -0.17 -7.28 0.98
CA ILE A 69 0.35 -6.31 0.04
C ILE A 69 1.53 -5.61 0.67
N SER A 70 2.66 -5.59 -0.03
CA SER A 70 3.84 -4.84 0.39
C SER A 70 3.89 -3.53 -0.37
N ILE A 71 4.03 -2.43 0.37
CA ILE A 71 4.14 -1.10 -0.23
C ILE A 71 5.57 -0.63 -0.07
N ILE A 72 6.25 -0.47 -1.20
CA ILE A 72 7.67 -0.22 -1.26
C ILE A 72 7.90 1.20 -1.76
N PRO A 73 8.44 2.08 -0.92
CA PRO A 73 8.68 3.45 -1.33
C PRO A 73 9.81 3.55 -2.34
N PRO A 74 9.93 4.69 -3.04
CA PRO A 74 11.01 4.87 -3.98
C PRO A 74 12.34 4.88 -3.25
N SER A 75 13.41 4.49 -3.95
CA SER A 75 14.74 4.51 -3.39
C SER A 75 15.15 5.93 -3.05
N SER A 76 15.62 6.14 -1.82
CA SER A 76 16.10 7.46 -1.40
C SER A 76 17.45 7.80 -2.02
N GLY A 77 18.13 6.85 -2.54
CA GLY A 77 19.44 7.04 -3.15
C GLY A 77 19.38 7.48 -4.61
N GLY A 78 18.22 7.68 -5.08
CA GLY A 78 18.06 8.22 -6.37
C GLY A 78 17.85 7.78 -7.50
#